data_8c34ba2517750370335ead82bd19f9e2
#
_entry.id   8c34ba2517750370335ead82bd19f9e2
#
_cell.length_a   1.000
_cell.length_b   1.000
_cell.length_c   1.000
_cell.angle_alpha   90.00
_cell.angle_beta   90.00
_cell.angle_gamma   90.00
#
_symmetry.space_group_name_H-M   'P 1'
#
loop_
_entity.id
_entity.type
_entity.pdbx_description
1 polymer ?
#
loop_
_entity_poly.entity_id
_entity_poly.type
_entity_poly.pdbx_seq_one_letter_code
_entity_poly.pdbx_strand_id
1 'polypeptide(L)'
;HKVLHEQDDIIMLPIDVDMPEQSMAVHGLSKQLCTNRGIHIESALEIFALYVNQCNCIVAHNIDFDMTMIEVECMRTKTPYPFTNEKIYYCTMNKTKDLCNIVRKYRNVGPNGQPRMESYIKKPTLNELHVHLFKRSPKGLHDALIDVRVCLRCFLKVVYHIDYVFSTSKLALEK
;
A
#
# COMPACT_ATOMS: atom_id res chain seq x y z
N HIS A 1 -20.85 3.91 -7.39
CA HIS A 1 -19.88 3.90 -6.27
C HIS A 1 -19.28 5.29 -6.14
N LYS A 2 -19.16 5.79 -4.91
CA LYS A 2 -18.65 7.12 -4.59
C LYS A 2 -17.55 6.99 -3.54
N VAL A 3 -16.43 7.66 -3.76
CA VAL A 3 -15.43 7.88 -2.70
C VAL A 3 -16.04 8.86 -1.70
N LEU A 4 -16.16 8.46 -0.45
CA LEU A 4 -16.75 9.27 0.62
C LEU A 4 -15.71 10.19 1.23
N HIS A 5 -14.49 9.71 1.39
CA HIS A 5 -13.39 10.44 1.98
C HIS A 5 -12.06 9.98 1.38
N GLU A 6 -11.12 10.90 1.26
CA GLU A 6 -9.71 10.64 0.97
C GLU A 6 -8.88 11.45 1.94
N GLN A 7 -7.82 10.86 2.46
CA GLN A 7 -6.86 11.49 3.34
C GLN A 7 -5.43 11.17 2.89
N ASP A 8 -4.59 12.18 2.92
CA ASP A 8 -3.18 12.12 2.57
C ASP A 8 -2.42 13.08 3.48
N ASP A 9 -1.76 12.54 4.50
CA ASP A 9 -1.04 13.30 5.50
C ASP A 9 0.45 13.02 5.44
N ILE A 10 1.24 14.06 5.57
CA ILE A 10 2.67 13.93 5.82
C ILE A 10 2.87 13.73 7.32
N ILE A 11 3.62 12.71 7.70
CA ILE A 11 3.96 12.47 9.10
C ILE A 11 5.19 13.27 9.49
N MET A 12 5.10 13.96 10.61
CA MET A 12 6.23 14.70 11.19
C MET A 12 7.33 13.73 11.61
N LEU A 13 8.55 13.98 11.13
CA LEU A 13 9.71 13.24 11.61
C LEU A 13 10.24 13.86 12.91
N PRO A 14 10.63 13.05 13.91
CA PRO A 14 11.39 13.52 15.06
C PRO A 14 12.67 14.23 14.63
N ILE A 15 13.08 15.25 15.38
CA ILE A 15 14.20 16.13 15.02
C ILE A 15 15.54 15.38 14.93
N ASP A 16 15.69 14.33 15.73
CA ASP A 16 16.85 13.44 15.87
C ASP A 16 16.86 12.29 14.86
N VAL A 17 15.80 12.13 14.05
CA VAL A 17 15.72 11.09 13.02
C VAL A 17 16.14 11.65 11.69
N ASP A 18 17.12 11.01 11.05
CA ASP A 18 17.53 11.33 9.70
C ASP A 18 16.76 10.51 8.67
N MET A 19 16.44 11.14 7.54
CA MET A 19 15.80 10.48 6.42
C MET A 19 16.87 10.02 5.42
N PRO A 20 16.99 8.71 5.15
CA PRO A 20 17.94 8.22 4.16
C PRO A 20 17.65 8.79 2.76
N GLU A 21 18.71 9.16 2.03
CA GLU A 21 18.59 9.68 0.64
C GLU A 21 17.85 8.72 -0.29
N GLN A 22 18.07 7.42 -0.11
CA GLN A 22 17.37 6.39 -0.87
C GLN A 22 15.85 6.43 -0.68
N SER A 23 15.38 6.68 0.57
CA SER A 23 13.97 6.84 0.87
C SER A 23 13.41 8.10 0.20
N MET A 24 14.11 9.24 0.34
CA MET A 24 13.73 10.50 -0.32
C MET A 24 13.62 10.35 -1.84
N ALA A 25 14.53 9.59 -2.46
CA ALA A 25 14.49 9.34 -3.90
C ALA A 25 13.25 8.53 -4.34
N VAL A 26 12.68 7.72 -3.44
CA VAL A 26 11.51 6.88 -3.73
C VAL A 26 10.21 7.65 -3.57
N HIS A 27 9.99 8.33 -2.43
CA HIS A 27 8.71 8.97 -2.11
C HIS A 27 8.70 10.51 -2.30
N GLY A 28 9.85 11.12 -2.57
CA GLY A 28 9.96 12.56 -2.84
C GLY A 28 9.78 13.49 -1.64
N LEU A 29 9.62 12.97 -0.43
CA LEU A 29 9.49 13.76 0.80
C LEU A 29 10.86 14.11 1.37
N SER A 30 11.10 15.38 1.67
CA SER A 30 12.30 15.83 2.37
C SER A 30 12.06 15.93 3.88
N LYS A 31 13.12 15.80 4.69
CA LYS A 31 13.05 16.01 6.16
C LYS A 31 12.43 17.37 6.48
N GLN A 32 12.84 18.43 5.78
CA GLN A 32 12.30 19.77 5.97
C GLN A 32 10.80 19.86 5.70
N LEU A 33 10.31 19.18 4.65
CA LEU A 33 8.88 19.14 4.35
C LEU A 33 8.11 18.41 5.48
N CYS A 34 8.61 17.26 5.94
CA CYS A 34 8.02 16.52 7.05
C CYS A 34 8.00 17.33 8.35
N THR A 35 9.06 18.07 8.65
CA THR A 35 9.13 18.93 9.84
C THR A 35 8.16 20.11 9.75
N ASN A 36 8.02 20.75 8.56
CA ASN A 36 7.24 21.98 8.42
C ASN A 36 5.73 21.73 8.20
N ARG A 37 5.37 20.60 7.60
CA ARG A 37 3.97 20.31 7.20
C ARG A 37 3.45 19.00 7.78
N GLY A 38 4.29 18.22 8.44
CA GLY A 38 3.90 16.95 9.01
C GLY A 38 2.98 17.10 10.21
N ILE A 39 2.03 16.20 10.35
CA ILE A 39 1.23 16.02 11.55
C ILE A 39 1.87 14.98 12.47
N HIS A 40 1.57 15.04 13.75
CA HIS A 40 2.02 14.02 14.69
C HIS A 40 1.44 12.66 14.35
N ILE A 41 2.25 11.61 14.48
CA ILE A 41 1.82 10.24 14.15
C ILE A 41 0.63 9.80 15.01
N GLU A 42 0.56 10.22 16.26
CA GLU A 42 -0.57 9.94 17.15
C GLU A 42 -1.88 10.47 16.58
N SER A 43 -1.88 11.71 16.09
CA SER A 43 -3.06 12.33 15.46
C SER A 43 -3.46 11.59 14.17
N ALA A 44 -2.48 11.19 13.36
CA ALA A 44 -2.74 10.39 12.15
C ALA A 44 -3.37 9.04 12.50
N LEU A 45 -2.86 8.36 13.54
CA LEU A 45 -3.39 7.07 14.00
C LEU A 45 -4.81 7.20 14.58
N GLU A 46 -5.10 8.27 15.32
CA GLU A 46 -6.45 8.55 15.82
C GLU A 46 -7.44 8.75 14.69
N ILE A 47 -7.10 9.58 13.70
CA ILE A 47 -7.94 9.81 12.52
C ILE A 47 -8.13 8.50 11.73
N PHE A 48 -7.05 7.75 11.52
CA PHE A 48 -7.12 6.45 10.85
C PHE A 48 -8.05 5.47 11.58
N ALA A 49 -7.95 5.40 12.93
CA ALA A 49 -8.81 4.56 13.74
C ALA A 49 -10.31 4.93 13.61
N LEU A 50 -10.65 6.22 13.49
CA LEU A 50 -12.02 6.66 13.24
C LEU A 50 -12.58 6.07 11.93
N TYR A 51 -11.81 6.08 10.84
CA TYR A 51 -12.25 5.49 9.57
C TYR A 51 -12.28 3.97 9.61
N VAL A 52 -11.28 3.34 10.22
CA VAL A 52 -11.28 1.89 10.41
C VAL A 52 -12.53 1.44 11.17
N ASN A 53 -12.95 2.17 12.23
CA ASN A 53 -14.14 1.82 13.00
C ASN A 53 -15.45 1.94 12.20
N GLN A 54 -15.49 2.80 11.18
CA GLN A 54 -16.68 3.01 10.34
C GLN A 54 -16.79 2.03 9.16
N CYS A 55 -15.76 1.27 8.84
CA CYS A 55 -15.77 0.34 7.70
C CYS A 55 -15.87 -1.11 8.16
N ASN A 56 -16.43 -1.96 7.29
CA ASN A 56 -16.52 -3.40 7.50
C ASN A 56 -15.41 -4.18 6.79
N CYS A 57 -14.76 -3.57 5.81
CA CYS A 57 -13.72 -4.21 5.01
C CYS A 57 -12.51 -3.29 4.85
N ILE A 58 -11.35 -3.81 5.14
CA ILE A 58 -10.05 -3.16 4.94
C ILE A 58 -9.40 -3.79 3.70
N VAL A 59 -8.97 -2.96 2.76
CA VAL A 59 -8.34 -3.41 1.52
C VAL A 59 -6.97 -2.80 1.40
N ALA A 60 -5.94 -3.62 1.16
CA ALA A 60 -4.60 -3.14 0.86
C ALA A 60 -3.87 -4.07 -0.12
N HIS A 61 -2.73 -3.63 -0.64
CA HIS A 61 -1.83 -4.45 -1.45
C HIS A 61 -0.62 -4.85 -0.61
N ASN A 62 -0.59 -6.09 -0.12
CA ASN A 62 0.31 -6.60 0.92
C ASN A 62 -0.10 -6.17 2.33
N ILE A 63 -1.37 -6.33 2.64
CA ILE A 63 -2.03 -5.84 3.87
C ILE A 63 -1.30 -6.21 5.17
N ASP A 64 -0.63 -7.36 5.21
CA ASP A 64 0.13 -7.82 6.39
C ASP A 64 1.26 -6.84 6.73
N PHE A 65 1.88 -6.23 5.70
CA PHE A 65 2.91 -5.21 5.90
C PHE A 65 2.32 -3.93 6.49
N ASP A 66 1.20 -3.44 5.94
CA ASP A 66 0.54 -2.22 6.43
C ASP A 66 0.06 -2.40 7.87
N MET A 67 -0.56 -3.53 8.18
CA MET A 67 -1.03 -3.86 9.54
C MET A 67 0.14 -3.92 10.53
N THR A 68 1.26 -4.54 10.15
CA THR A 68 2.46 -4.61 11.00
C THR A 68 3.04 -3.22 11.25
N MET A 69 3.09 -2.36 10.23
CA MET A 69 3.59 -0.99 10.40
C MET A 69 2.71 -0.16 11.35
N ILE A 70 1.38 -0.27 11.20
CA ILE A 70 0.43 0.38 12.13
C ILE A 70 0.57 -0.17 13.54
N GLU A 71 0.75 -1.48 13.71
CA GLU A 71 0.96 -2.08 15.03
C GLU A 71 2.22 -1.54 15.71
N VAL A 72 3.34 -1.49 14.99
CA VAL A 72 4.60 -0.93 15.50
C VAL A 72 4.42 0.53 15.93
N GLU A 73 3.75 1.35 15.12
CA GLU A 73 3.51 2.74 15.46
C GLU A 73 2.55 2.90 16.64
N CYS A 74 1.51 2.08 16.74
CA CYS A 74 0.62 2.05 17.91
C CYS A 74 1.36 1.67 19.20
N MET A 75 2.26 0.67 19.12
CA MET A 75 3.10 0.30 20.27
C MET A 75 4.06 1.42 20.68
N ARG A 76 4.69 2.08 19.72
CA ARG A 76 5.63 3.18 19.95
C ARG A 76 4.97 4.40 20.57
N THR A 77 3.75 4.73 20.14
CA THR A 77 2.98 5.90 20.59
C THR A 77 2.05 5.59 21.77
N LYS A 78 1.89 4.31 22.13
CA LYS A 78 0.92 3.83 23.12
C LYS A 78 -0.54 4.16 22.73
N THR A 79 -0.84 4.24 21.43
CA THR A 79 -2.19 4.39 20.91
C THR A 79 -2.85 3.02 20.74
N PRO A 80 -4.19 2.93 20.85
CA PRO A 80 -4.90 1.67 20.64
C PRO A 80 -4.73 1.16 19.20
N TYR A 81 -4.51 -0.15 19.05
CA TYR A 81 -4.47 -0.81 17.74
C TYR A 81 -5.89 -0.90 17.16
N PRO A 82 -6.15 -0.36 15.94
CA PRO A 82 -7.51 -0.17 15.46
C PRO A 82 -8.11 -1.39 14.76
N PHE A 83 -7.32 -2.37 14.39
CA PHE A 83 -7.81 -3.55 13.68
C PHE A 83 -8.39 -4.60 14.63
N THR A 84 -9.52 -5.20 14.25
CA THR A 84 -10.22 -6.22 15.05
C THR A 84 -10.55 -7.44 14.20
N ASN A 85 -10.80 -8.59 14.84
CA ASN A 85 -11.18 -9.82 14.15
C ASN A 85 -12.58 -9.80 13.52
N GLU A 86 -13.37 -8.76 13.80
CA GLU A 86 -14.74 -8.61 13.26
C GLU A 86 -14.75 -8.04 11.85
N LYS A 87 -13.61 -7.53 11.36
CA LYS A 87 -13.49 -6.90 10.05
C LYS A 87 -13.05 -7.89 8.98
N ILE A 88 -13.44 -7.61 7.75
CA ILE A 88 -12.95 -8.34 6.58
C ILE A 88 -11.64 -7.70 6.12
N TYR A 89 -10.62 -8.51 5.93
CA TYR A 89 -9.32 -8.08 5.42
C TYR A 89 -9.08 -8.65 4.03
N TYR A 90 -8.96 -7.77 3.03
CA TYR A 90 -8.75 -8.17 1.66
C TYR A 90 -7.37 -7.72 1.15
N CYS A 91 -6.49 -8.70 0.97
CA CYS A 91 -5.17 -8.47 0.38
C CYS A 91 -5.23 -8.63 -1.14
N THR A 92 -5.16 -7.55 -1.91
CA THR A 92 -5.18 -7.62 -3.37
C THR A 92 -3.99 -8.43 -3.91
N MET A 93 -2.80 -8.34 -3.29
CA MET A 93 -1.62 -9.11 -3.68
C MET A 93 -1.83 -10.64 -3.55
N ASN A 94 -2.35 -11.09 -2.40
CA ASN A 94 -2.54 -12.50 -2.15
C ASN A 94 -3.69 -13.08 -3.00
N LYS A 95 -4.80 -12.34 -3.12
CA LYS A 95 -6.00 -12.79 -3.82
C LYS A 95 -5.86 -12.80 -5.35
N THR A 96 -4.86 -12.12 -5.91
CA THR A 96 -4.66 -12.06 -7.37
C THR A 96 -3.40 -12.79 -7.84
N LYS A 97 -2.73 -13.54 -6.97
CA LYS A 97 -1.54 -14.34 -7.30
C LYS A 97 -1.78 -15.24 -8.52
N ASP A 98 -2.84 -16.05 -8.46
CA ASP A 98 -3.16 -17.01 -9.51
C ASP A 98 -3.77 -16.32 -10.74
N LEU A 99 -4.51 -15.23 -10.57
CA LEU A 99 -5.03 -14.41 -11.65
C LEU A 99 -3.90 -13.82 -12.51
N CYS A 100 -2.87 -13.27 -11.88
CA CYS A 100 -1.71 -12.70 -12.58
C CYS A 100 -0.77 -13.77 -13.15
N ASN A 101 -0.69 -14.93 -12.51
CA ASN A 101 0.08 -16.11 -12.91
C ASN A 101 1.53 -15.77 -13.34
N ILE A 102 2.23 -14.97 -12.55
CA ILE A 102 3.60 -14.54 -12.86
C ILE A 102 4.59 -15.62 -12.44
N VAL A 103 5.11 -16.36 -13.42
CA VAL A 103 6.09 -17.43 -13.19
C VAL A 103 7.50 -16.84 -13.02
N ARG A 104 8.17 -17.20 -11.92
CA ARG A 104 9.60 -16.93 -11.70
C ARG A 104 10.36 -18.25 -11.63
N LYS A 105 11.52 -18.27 -12.26
CA LYS A 105 12.46 -19.40 -12.22
C LYS A 105 13.63 -19.06 -11.29
N TYR A 106 14.07 -20.03 -10.52
CA TYR A 106 15.25 -19.90 -9.68
C TYR A 106 16.07 -21.18 -9.72
N ARG A 107 17.37 -21.03 -9.45
CA ARG A 107 18.29 -22.17 -9.40
C ARG A 107 18.28 -22.74 -7.99
N ASN A 108 17.97 -24.02 -7.88
CA ASN A 108 18.04 -24.77 -6.64
C ASN A 108 19.09 -25.90 -6.75
N VAL A 109 19.51 -26.45 -5.63
CA VAL A 109 20.39 -27.63 -5.59
C VAL A 109 19.51 -28.83 -5.30
N GLY A 110 19.46 -29.76 -6.26
CA GLY A 110 18.72 -31.01 -6.09
C GLY A 110 19.36 -31.93 -5.05
N PRO A 111 18.67 -33.03 -4.67
CA PRO A 111 19.16 -34.00 -3.68
C PRO A 111 20.55 -34.61 -4.00
N ASN A 112 20.92 -34.61 -5.28
CA ASN A 112 22.19 -35.16 -5.77
C ASN A 112 23.30 -34.10 -5.88
N GLY A 113 23.13 -32.89 -5.31
CA GLY A 113 24.06 -31.79 -5.42
C GLY A 113 24.11 -31.11 -6.79
N GLN A 114 23.30 -31.56 -7.76
CA GLN A 114 23.24 -30.99 -9.10
C GLN A 114 22.31 -29.77 -9.18
N PRO A 115 22.68 -28.72 -9.91
CA PRO A 115 21.84 -27.57 -10.09
C PRO A 115 20.56 -27.94 -10.86
N ARG A 116 19.42 -27.54 -10.30
CA ARG A 116 18.08 -27.72 -10.90
C ARG A 116 17.39 -26.37 -11.04
N MET A 117 16.71 -26.16 -12.17
CA MET A 117 15.84 -25.00 -12.36
C MET A 117 14.43 -25.36 -11.86
N GLU A 118 13.97 -24.58 -10.89
CA GLU A 118 12.62 -24.68 -10.36
C GLU A 118 11.83 -23.41 -10.68
N SER A 119 10.52 -23.50 -10.61
CA SER A 119 9.65 -22.36 -10.84
C SER A 119 8.58 -22.25 -9.78
N TYR A 120 8.15 -21.03 -9.52
CA TYR A 120 7.02 -20.74 -8.64
C TYR A 120 6.19 -19.58 -9.22
N ILE A 121 4.91 -19.53 -8.84
CA ILE A 121 4.06 -18.39 -9.12
C ILE A 121 4.31 -17.33 -8.04
N LYS A 122 4.87 -16.20 -8.43
CA LYS A 122 5.13 -15.10 -7.50
C LYS A 122 3.86 -14.29 -7.27
N LYS A 123 3.75 -13.67 -6.09
CA LYS A 123 2.76 -12.63 -5.80
C LYS A 123 3.04 -11.39 -6.68
N PRO A 124 2.02 -10.77 -7.29
CA PRO A 124 2.22 -9.57 -8.11
C PRO A 124 2.58 -8.36 -7.23
N THR A 125 3.36 -7.45 -7.77
CA THR A 125 3.42 -6.07 -7.27
C THR A 125 2.15 -5.33 -7.66
N LEU A 126 1.88 -4.17 -7.04
CA LEU A 126 0.72 -3.35 -7.39
C LEU A 126 0.74 -2.92 -8.86
N ASN A 127 1.93 -2.56 -9.39
CA ASN A 127 2.11 -2.27 -10.81
C ASN A 127 1.79 -3.48 -11.70
N GLU A 128 2.33 -4.65 -11.38
CA GLU A 128 2.08 -5.88 -12.16
C GLU A 128 0.59 -6.25 -12.19
N LEU A 129 -0.10 -6.12 -11.05
CA LEU A 129 -1.54 -6.33 -10.98
C LEU A 129 -2.29 -5.31 -11.84
N HIS A 130 -1.95 -4.03 -11.75
CA HIS A 130 -2.59 -2.98 -12.56
C HIS A 130 -2.35 -3.21 -14.07
N VAL A 131 -1.12 -3.54 -14.47
CA VAL A 131 -0.79 -3.86 -15.87
C VAL A 131 -1.57 -5.10 -16.34
N HIS A 132 -1.69 -6.13 -15.49
CA HIS A 132 -2.49 -7.31 -15.85
C HIS A 132 -3.94 -6.95 -16.13
N LEU A 133 -4.58 -6.11 -15.29
CA LEU A 133 -5.99 -5.76 -15.39
C LEU A 133 -6.29 -4.72 -16.49
N PHE A 134 -5.42 -3.71 -16.65
CA PHE A 134 -5.69 -2.52 -17.47
C PHE A 134 -4.73 -2.34 -18.64
N LYS A 135 -3.76 -3.23 -18.83
CA LYS A 135 -2.78 -3.26 -19.93
C LYS A 135 -1.89 -2.00 -20.02
N ARG A 136 -1.76 -1.26 -18.93
CA ARG A 136 -0.91 -0.06 -18.82
C ARG A 136 -0.39 0.10 -17.41
N SER A 137 0.82 0.65 -17.26
CA SER A 137 1.36 1.02 -15.95
C SER A 137 0.66 2.27 -15.41
N PRO A 138 0.33 2.33 -14.12
CA PRO A 138 -0.11 3.57 -13.49
C PRO A 138 1.06 4.55 -13.41
N LYS A 139 0.77 5.84 -13.39
CA LYS A 139 1.77 6.90 -13.17
C LYS A 139 1.82 7.28 -11.70
N GLY A 140 2.98 7.67 -11.22
CA GLY A 140 3.16 8.23 -9.88
C GLY A 140 3.13 7.23 -8.73
N LEU A 141 3.36 5.92 -8.99
CA LEU A 141 3.54 4.94 -7.91
C LEU A 141 4.67 5.39 -6.96
N HIS A 142 4.56 4.94 -5.71
CA HIS A 142 5.35 5.34 -4.54
C HIS A 142 4.92 6.67 -3.91
N ASP A 143 3.86 7.29 -4.42
CA ASP A 143 3.06 8.28 -3.72
C ASP A 143 1.91 7.53 -3.01
N ALA A 144 1.75 7.73 -1.71
CA ALA A 144 0.83 6.94 -0.89
C ALA A 144 -0.62 7.04 -1.36
N LEU A 145 -1.08 8.25 -1.70
CA LEU A 145 -2.44 8.45 -2.19
C LEU A 145 -2.67 7.79 -3.55
N ILE A 146 -1.68 7.87 -4.44
CA ILE A 146 -1.75 7.22 -5.75
C ILE A 146 -1.79 5.70 -5.59
N ASP A 147 -0.96 5.14 -4.71
CA ASP A 147 -0.93 3.70 -4.45
C ASP A 147 -2.27 3.20 -3.89
N VAL A 148 -2.88 3.94 -2.95
CA VAL A 148 -4.23 3.64 -2.42
C VAL A 148 -5.29 3.67 -3.52
N ARG A 149 -5.28 4.69 -4.41
CA ARG A 149 -6.22 4.80 -5.54
C ARG A 149 -6.04 3.67 -6.55
N VAL A 150 -4.80 3.33 -6.87
CA VAL A 150 -4.47 2.20 -7.76
C VAL A 150 -4.93 0.87 -7.14
N CYS A 151 -4.70 0.68 -5.85
CA CYS A 151 -5.16 -0.50 -5.11
C CYS A 151 -6.70 -0.60 -5.12
N LEU A 152 -7.41 0.48 -4.81
CA LEU A 152 -8.87 0.54 -4.86
C LEU A 152 -9.41 0.24 -6.25
N ARG A 153 -8.82 0.80 -7.30
CA ARG A 153 -9.21 0.51 -8.69
C ARG A 153 -9.04 -0.97 -9.03
N CYS A 154 -7.91 -1.56 -8.65
CA CYS A 154 -7.67 -3.00 -8.85
C CYS A 154 -8.67 -3.85 -8.07
N PHE A 155 -8.94 -3.52 -6.81
CA PHE A 155 -9.93 -4.20 -5.98
C PHE A 155 -11.33 -4.17 -6.60
N LEU A 156 -11.81 -2.98 -7.02
CA LEU A 156 -13.12 -2.82 -7.64
C LEU A 156 -13.23 -3.62 -8.95
N LYS A 157 -12.15 -3.66 -9.74
CA LYS A 157 -12.10 -4.44 -10.98
C LYS A 157 -12.16 -5.94 -10.72
N VAL A 158 -11.42 -6.44 -9.72
CA VAL A 158 -11.34 -7.87 -9.42
C VAL A 158 -12.61 -8.39 -8.76
N VAL A 159 -13.16 -7.64 -7.80
CA VAL A 159 -14.28 -8.12 -6.98
C VAL A 159 -15.65 -7.78 -7.58
N TYR A 160 -15.78 -6.58 -8.16
CA TYR A 160 -17.06 -6.07 -8.66
C TYR A 160 -17.11 -5.89 -10.17
N HIS A 161 -16.01 -6.19 -10.89
CA HIS A 161 -15.88 -6.01 -12.35
C HIS A 161 -16.05 -4.55 -12.82
N ILE A 162 -15.84 -3.58 -11.90
CA ILE A 162 -15.98 -2.16 -12.16
C ILE A 162 -14.60 -1.57 -12.49
N ASP A 163 -14.49 -0.86 -13.62
CA ASP A 163 -13.34 -0.01 -13.93
C ASP A 163 -13.60 1.41 -13.43
N TYR A 164 -13.15 1.68 -12.21
CA TYR A 164 -13.28 2.99 -11.59
C TYR A 164 -12.11 3.89 -11.97
N VAL A 165 -12.42 5.06 -12.54
CA VAL A 165 -11.42 6.07 -12.90
C VAL A 165 -11.58 7.26 -11.98
N PHE A 166 -10.52 7.59 -11.25
CA PHE A 166 -10.49 8.81 -10.45
C PHE A 166 -10.44 10.05 -11.36
N SER A 167 -11.26 11.05 -11.07
CA SER A 167 -11.21 12.31 -11.81
C SER A 167 -9.89 13.04 -11.53
N THR A 168 -9.22 13.49 -12.58
CA THR A 168 -7.91 14.15 -12.54
C THR A 168 -7.93 15.57 -11.95
N SER A 169 -9.10 16.12 -11.62
CA SER A 169 -9.28 17.50 -11.20
C SER A 169 -8.70 17.86 -9.82
N LYS A 170 -8.17 16.91 -9.05
CA LYS A 170 -7.51 17.16 -7.76
C LYS A 170 -6.00 16.91 -7.73
N LEU A 171 -5.40 16.46 -8.83
CA LEU A 171 -3.96 16.17 -8.91
C LEU A 171 -3.08 17.36 -9.31
N ALA A 172 -3.66 18.52 -9.60
CA ALA A 172 -2.97 19.67 -10.18
C ALA A 172 -2.81 20.87 -9.24
N LEU A 173 -3.22 20.76 -7.99
CA LEU A 173 -3.08 21.86 -7.04
C LEU A 173 -2.24 21.40 -5.84
N GLU A 174 -1.10 22.04 -5.70
CA GLU A 174 -0.16 22.02 -4.57
C GLU A 174 0.97 20.97 -4.61
N LYS A 175 1.91 21.16 -5.55
CA LYS A 175 3.32 20.88 -5.31
C LYS A 175 4.11 22.17 -5.35
#